data_4783f82659349bd6bf9c2ed47ac8e065
#
_entry.id   4783f82659349bd6bf9c2ed47ac8e065
#
_cell.length_a   1.000
_cell.length_b   1.000
_cell.length_c   1.000
_cell.angle_alpha   90.00
_cell.angle_beta   90.00
_cell.angle_gamma   90.00
#
_symmetry.space_group_name_H-M   'P 1'
#
loop_
_entity.id
_entity.type
_entity.pdbx_description
1 polymer ?
#
loop_
_entity_poly.entity_id
_entity_poly.type
_entity_poly.pdbx_seq_one_letter_code
_entity_poly.pdbx_strand_id
1 'polypeptide(L)'
;MNAIISPILASPLSYMLADIADAARMAERHTAVAQAIAPYLGQPNLLAGRDCPCNPDRYCRHLLYNDSEGGYAVVAIVWRPGQMSPVHGHRTWCALGIHRGWLAETWFAHRDGAVVPTGCTPRASGATSHAPADRHCIHRIANLGTEEAVSIHVYGVDFDRFGEGVNEVYAA
;
A
#
# COMPACT_ATOMS: atom_id res chain seq x y z
N MET A 1 42.14 -11.53 11.04
CA MET A 1 41.51 -10.69 10.02
C MET A 1 40.10 -10.34 10.54
N ASN A 2 39.93 -9.12 11.05
CA ASN A 2 38.64 -8.67 11.53
C ASN A 2 37.80 -8.29 10.29
N ALA A 3 36.72 -9.01 10.04
CA ALA A 3 35.73 -8.62 9.06
C ALA A 3 35.09 -7.28 9.53
N ILE A 4 35.36 -6.20 8.81
CA ILE A 4 34.69 -4.92 8.98
C ILE A 4 33.26 -5.16 8.48
N ILE A 5 32.33 -5.36 9.42
CA ILE A 5 30.91 -5.32 9.13
C ILE A 5 30.63 -3.86 8.76
N SER A 6 30.51 -3.58 7.46
CA SER A 6 30.04 -2.27 7.02
C SER A 6 28.71 -1.97 7.71
N PRO A 7 28.56 -0.81 8.37
CA PRO A 7 27.27 -0.44 8.93
C PRO A 7 26.27 -0.42 7.77
N ILE A 8 25.16 -1.14 7.90
CA ILE A 8 24.03 -1.01 6.99
C ILE A 8 23.65 0.47 7.06
N LEU A 9 23.93 1.21 5.99
CA LEU A 9 23.60 2.64 5.93
C LEU A 9 22.10 2.76 6.15
N ALA A 10 21.74 3.34 7.30
CA ALA A 10 20.35 3.59 7.65
C ALA A 10 19.72 4.44 6.55
N SER A 11 18.68 3.93 5.93
CA SER A 11 17.96 4.58 4.82
C SER A 11 16.56 4.98 5.28
N PRO A 12 15.91 5.95 4.63
CA PRO A 12 14.51 6.27 4.94
C PRO A 12 13.62 5.03 4.91
N LEU A 13 13.86 4.09 3.97
CA LEU A 13 13.13 2.83 3.92
C LEU A 13 13.36 1.97 5.17
N SER A 14 14.60 1.84 5.64
CA SER A 14 14.88 1.03 6.84
C SER A 14 14.24 1.61 8.11
N TYR A 15 14.20 2.94 8.24
CA TYR A 15 13.49 3.59 9.34
C TYR A 15 11.97 3.39 9.23
N MET A 16 11.40 3.60 8.03
CA MET A 16 9.98 3.35 7.80
C MET A 16 9.59 1.91 8.15
N LEU A 17 10.41 0.91 7.77
CA LEU A 17 10.15 -0.49 8.08
C LEU A 17 10.21 -0.78 9.59
N ALA A 18 11.10 -0.13 10.33
CA ALA A 18 11.18 -0.24 11.78
C ALA A 18 9.91 0.35 12.45
N ASP A 19 9.49 1.55 12.02
CA ASP A 19 8.27 2.19 12.55
C ASP A 19 7.01 1.38 12.21
N ILE A 20 6.94 0.76 11.02
CA ILE A 20 5.87 -0.17 10.64
C ILE A 20 5.86 -1.39 11.57
N ALA A 21 7.02 -1.98 11.87
CA ALA A 21 7.12 -3.15 12.73
C ALA A 21 6.59 -2.88 14.14
N ASP A 22 6.83 -1.70 14.70
CA ASP A 22 6.29 -1.29 15.99
C ASP A 22 4.77 -1.01 15.91
N ALA A 23 4.34 -0.30 14.88
CA ALA A 23 2.93 0.03 14.66
C ALA A 23 2.06 -1.22 14.41
N ALA A 24 2.58 -2.23 13.70
CA ALA A 24 1.87 -3.48 13.39
C ALA A 24 1.54 -4.34 14.63
N ARG A 25 2.18 -4.07 15.78
CA ARG A 25 1.89 -4.73 17.06
C ARG A 25 0.77 -4.06 17.86
N MET A 26 0.34 -2.86 17.45
CA MET A 26 -0.70 -2.10 18.15
C MET A 26 -2.09 -2.69 17.88
N ALA A 27 -3.05 -2.42 18.78
CA ALA A 27 -4.43 -2.89 18.63
C ALA A 27 -5.09 -2.37 17.34
N GLU A 28 -5.01 -1.04 17.10
CA GLU A 28 -5.51 -0.38 15.88
C GLU A 28 -4.41 -0.28 14.83
N ARG A 29 -3.82 -1.44 14.47
CA ARG A 29 -2.62 -1.54 13.64
C ARG A 29 -2.75 -0.87 12.27
N HIS A 30 -3.91 -0.95 11.61
CA HIS A 30 -4.13 -0.28 10.32
C HIS A 30 -3.98 1.24 10.42
N THR A 31 -4.53 1.86 11.47
CA THR A 31 -4.39 3.30 11.74
C THR A 31 -2.96 3.65 12.14
N ALA A 32 -2.36 2.87 13.05
CA ALA A 32 -1.00 3.10 13.53
C ALA A 32 0.02 2.99 12.38
N VAL A 33 -0.12 1.99 11.51
CA VAL A 33 0.76 1.81 10.35
C VAL A 33 0.58 2.94 9.33
N ALA A 34 -0.64 3.42 9.07
CA ALA A 34 -0.86 4.58 8.21
C ALA A 34 -0.16 5.84 8.76
N GLN A 35 -0.16 6.03 10.06
CA GLN A 35 0.57 7.12 10.73
C GLN A 35 2.10 6.91 10.66
N ALA A 36 2.58 5.68 10.82
CA ALA A 36 3.99 5.34 10.78
C ALA A 36 4.63 5.57 9.40
N ILE A 37 3.91 5.29 8.30
CA ILE A 37 4.44 5.51 6.95
C ILE A 37 4.41 6.98 6.53
N ALA A 38 3.51 7.79 7.06
CA ALA A 38 3.26 9.16 6.62
C ALA A 38 4.51 10.06 6.57
N PRO A 39 5.44 10.06 7.57
CA PRO A 39 6.61 10.93 7.56
C PRO A 39 7.61 10.64 6.42
N TYR A 40 7.54 9.46 5.81
CA TYR A 40 8.47 9.00 4.77
C TYR A 40 7.94 9.24 3.35
N LEU A 41 6.64 9.48 3.21
CA LEU A 41 6.02 9.70 1.91
C LEU A 41 6.53 11.00 1.27
N GLY A 42 6.80 10.95 -0.03
CA GLY A 42 7.35 12.08 -0.78
C GLY A 42 8.86 12.31 -0.61
N GLN A 43 9.55 11.58 0.27
CA GLN A 43 11.00 11.70 0.38
C GLN A 43 11.67 11.14 -0.88
N PRO A 44 12.52 11.90 -1.60
CA PRO A 44 13.06 11.50 -2.91
C PRO A 44 13.85 10.19 -2.90
N ASN A 45 14.45 9.85 -1.75
CA ASN A 45 15.35 8.70 -1.58
C ASN A 45 14.68 7.52 -0.82
N LEU A 46 13.37 7.56 -0.58
CA LEU A 46 12.66 6.47 0.13
C LEU A 46 12.91 5.11 -0.54
N LEU A 47 12.83 5.05 -1.85
CA LEU A 47 13.02 3.83 -2.63
C LEU A 47 14.41 3.75 -3.30
N ALA A 48 15.40 4.53 -2.82
CA ALA A 48 16.76 4.49 -3.37
C ALA A 48 17.35 3.07 -3.28
N GLY A 49 17.90 2.58 -4.39
CA GLY A 49 18.46 1.23 -4.50
C GLY A 49 17.42 0.12 -4.64
N ARG A 50 16.13 0.46 -4.78
CA ARG A 50 15.06 -0.49 -5.12
C ARG A 50 14.69 -0.35 -6.58
N ASP A 51 14.70 -1.47 -7.28
CA ASP A 51 14.20 -1.53 -8.66
C ASP A 51 12.68 -1.77 -8.63
N CYS A 52 11.93 -0.73 -8.99
CA CYS A 52 10.47 -0.76 -9.01
C CYS A 52 9.95 -0.33 -10.40
N PRO A 53 10.18 -1.12 -11.45
CA PRO A 53 9.75 -0.77 -12.80
C PRO A 53 8.23 -0.77 -12.93
N CYS A 54 7.70 0.11 -13.79
CA CYS A 54 6.32 0.05 -14.22
C CYS A 54 6.10 -1.07 -15.25
N ASN A 55 4.83 -1.44 -15.47
CA ASN A 55 4.41 -2.35 -16.52
C ASN A 55 3.34 -1.65 -17.39
N PRO A 56 3.39 -1.71 -18.73
CA PRO A 56 2.42 -1.04 -19.59
C PRO A 56 0.99 -1.57 -19.43
N ASP A 57 0.81 -2.85 -19.11
CA ASP A 57 -0.48 -3.52 -19.15
C ASP A 57 -1.21 -3.52 -17.80
N ARG A 58 -0.47 -3.39 -16.71
CA ARG A 58 -1.03 -3.46 -15.34
C ARG A 58 -0.14 -2.75 -14.33
N TYR A 59 -0.72 -2.30 -13.22
CA TYR A 59 0.07 -1.84 -12.07
C TYR A 59 0.95 -2.97 -11.51
N CYS A 60 2.13 -2.62 -10.99
CA CYS A 60 3.08 -3.57 -10.44
C CYS A 60 3.22 -3.44 -8.93
N ARG A 61 3.23 -4.58 -8.24
CA ARG A 61 3.60 -4.67 -6.83
C ARG A 61 5.04 -5.13 -6.70
N HIS A 62 5.85 -4.35 -5.98
CA HIS A 62 7.25 -4.65 -5.69
C HIS A 62 7.40 -4.88 -4.19
N LEU A 63 7.81 -6.07 -3.81
CA LEU A 63 8.03 -6.42 -2.41
C LEU A 63 9.19 -5.59 -1.83
N LEU A 64 8.90 -4.83 -0.77
CA LEU A 64 9.90 -4.10 0.00
C LEU A 64 10.33 -4.87 1.24
N TYR A 65 9.37 -5.52 1.92
CA TYR A 65 9.61 -6.29 3.12
C TYR A 65 8.48 -7.31 3.35
N ASN A 66 8.84 -8.48 3.86
CA ASN A 66 7.89 -9.51 4.30
C ASN A 66 8.24 -9.93 5.73
N ASP A 67 7.29 -9.84 6.64
CA ASP A 67 7.38 -10.35 8.00
C ASP A 67 6.47 -11.56 8.16
N SER A 68 7.01 -12.75 7.92
CA SER A 68 6.25 -14.01 8.03
C SER A 68 5.83 -14.33 9.47
N GLU A 69 6.59 -13.88 10.47
CA GLU A 69 6.27 -14.06 11.89
C GLU A 69 5.22 -13.04 12.35
N GLY A 70 5.35 -11.77 11.94
CA GLY A 70 4.39 -10.70 12.20
C GLY A 70 3.14 -10.77 11.33
N GLY A 71 3.16 -11.57 10.26
CA GLY A 71 2.03 -11.78 9.36
C GLY A 71 1.63 -10.54 8.57
N TYR A 72 2.61 -9.76 8.08
CA TYR A 72 2.36 -8.61 7.21
C TYR A 72 3.45 -8.47 6.12
N ALA A 73 3.09 -7.79 5.05
CA ALA A 73 4.03 -7.44 3.99
C ALA A 73 3.89 -5.98 3.58
N VAL A 74 5.02 -5.39 3.17
CA VAL A 74 5.14 -4.01 2.66
C VAL A 74 5.50 -4.07 1.19
N VAL A 75 4.72 -3.39 0.34
CA VAL A 75 4.95 -3.33 -1.10
C VAL A 75 4.92 -1.88 -1.60
N ALA A 76 5.76 -1.57 -2.58
CA ALA A 76 5.55 -0.42 -3.44
C ALA A 76 4.66 -0.83 -4.62
N ILE A 77 3.68 -0.01 -4.96
CA ILE A 77 2.85 -0.21 -6.15
C ILE A 77 3.08 0.94 -7.11
N VAL A 78 3.44 0.60 -8.34
CA VAL A 78 3.67 1.56 -9.43
C VAL A 78 2.48 1.53 -10.38
N TRP A 79 1.93 2.71 -10.66
CA TRP A 79 0.72 2.93 -11.44
C TRP A 79 1.01 3.85 -12.61
N ARG A 80 0.86 3.37 -13.83
CA ARG A 80 0.85 4.24 -15.02
C ARG A 80 -0.52 4.93 -15.15
N PRO A 81 -0.59 6.04 -15.89
CA PRO A 81 -1.86 6.68 -16.23
C PRO A 81 -2.90 5.68 -16.77
N GLY A 82 -4.13 5.74 -16.24
CA GLY A 82 -5.23 4.85 -16.60
C GLY A 82 -5.27 3.51 -15.86
N GLN A 83 -4.23 3.13 -15.14
CA GLN A 83 -4.24 1.88 -14.38
C GLN A 83 -5.05 1.99 -13.09
N MET A 84 -5.76 0.92 -12.76
CA MET A 84 -6.62 0.87 -11.57
C MET A 84 -6.70 -0.55 -10.98
N SER A 85 -6.99 -0.62 -9.69
CA SER A 85 -7.32 -1.89 -9.04
C SER A 85 -8.73 -2.34 -9.44
N PRO A 86 -9.08 -3.62 -9.29
CA PRO A 86 -10.49 -4.01 -9.24
C PRO A 86 -11.23 -3.27 -8.10
N VAL A 87 -12.55 -3.27 -8.13
CA VAL A 87 -13.36 -2.89 -6.97
C VAL A 87 -13.25 -4.00 -5.95
N HIS A 88 -12.81 -3.70 -4.72
CA HIS A 88 -12.52 -4.72 -3.73
C HIS A 88 -12.72 -4.23 -2.30
N GLY A 89 -13.01 -5.16 -1.41
CA GLY A 89 -12.87 -5.03 0.04
C GLY A 89 -11.68 -5.87 0.53
N HIS A 90 -11.38 -5.80 1.82
CA HIS A 90 -10.19 -6.41 2.37
C HIS A 90 -10.50 -7.64 3.25
N ARG A 91 -9.82 -8.74 2.98
CA ARG A 91 -9.80 -9.94 3.84
C ARG A 91 -8.85 -9.78 5.02
N THR A 92 -7.94 -8.83 4.93
CA THR A 92 -6.97 -8.47 5.96
C THR A 92 -6.95 -6.96 6.15
N TRP A 93 -6.42 -6.47 7.26
CA TRP A 93 -6.21 -5.04 7.42
C TRP A 93 -5.18 -4.52 6.40
N CYS A 94 -5.34 -3.26 6.01
CA CYS A 94 -4.35 -2.60 5.18
C CYS A 94 -4.15 -1.15 5.57
N ALA A 95 -2.97 -0.62 5.23
CA ALA A 95 -2.67 0.80 5.21
C ALA A 95 -1.96 1.13 3.90
N LEU A 96 -2.25 2.29 3.34
CA LEU A 96 -1.55 2.79 2.16
C LEU A 96 -1.15 4.25 2.31
N GLY A 97 -0.10 4.64 1.60
CA GLY A 97 0.31 6.03 1.49
C GLY A 97 0.81 6.36 0.10
N ILE A 98 0.51 7.54 -0.38
CA ILE A 98 0.95 8.00 -1.69
C ILE A 98 2.36 8.57 -1.56
N HIS A 99 3.32 7.90 -2.19
CA HIS A 99 4.72 8.33 -2.17
C HIS A 99 5.02 9.35 -3.27
N ARG A 100 4.52 9.14 -4.49
CA ARG A 100 4.74 10.03 -5.64
C ARG A 100 3.48 10.13 -6.49
N GLY A 101 3.22 11.31 -7.05
CA GLY A 101 2.05 11.57 -7.87
C GLY A 101 0.76 11.69 -7.05
N TRP A 102 -0.36 11.31 -7.65
CA TRP A 102 -1.65 11.25 -6.99
C TRP A 102 -2.48 10.09 -7.52
N LEU A 103 -3.38 9.57 -6.69
CA LEU A 103 -4.31 8.50 -7.03
C LEU A 103 -5.72 8.90 -6.61
N ALA A 104 -6.71 8.45 -7.34
CA ALA A 104 -8.12 8.56 -6.96
C ALA A 104 -8.52 7.32 -6.14
N GLU A 105 -9.07 7.53 -4.95
CA GLU A 105 -9.69 6.48 -4.15
C GLU A 105 -11.20 6.61 -4.23
N THR A 106 -11.86 5.68 -4.92
CA THR A 106 -13.32 5.63 -5.05
C THR A 106 -13.90 4.61 -4.09
N TRP A 107 -14.85 5.04 -3.26
CA TRP A 107 -15.58 4.21 -2.31
C TRP A 107 -16.85 3.66 -2.92
N PHE A 108 -17.25 2.46 -2.49
CA PHE A 108 -18.42 1.77 -2.97
C PHE A 108 -19.25 1.22 -1.80
N ALA A 109 -20.54 0.98 -2.04
CA ALA A 109 -21.43 0.30 -1.11
C ALA A 109 -22.40 -0.64 -1.84
N HIS A 110 -22.87 -1.65 -1.14
CA HIS A 110 -23.96 -2.49 -1.60
C HIS A 110 -25.28 -1.72 -1.55
N ARG A 111 -25.97 -1.64 -2.70
CA ARG A 111 -27.33 -1.07 -2.82
C ARG A 111 -28.13 -1.91 -3.81
N ASP A 112 -29.29 -2.40 -3.38
CA ASP A 112 -30.23 -3.14 -4.21
C ASP A 112 -29.59 -4.32 -5.00
N GLY A 113 -28.67 -5.03 -4.36
CA GLY A 113 -27.97 -6.17 -4.94
C GLY A 113 -26.79 -5.82 -5.85
N ALA A 114 -26.48 -4.54 -6.05
CA ALA A 114 -25.32 -4.06 -6.81
C ALA A 114 -24.29 -3.37 -5.92
N VAL A 115 -23.05 -3.31 -6.38
CA VAL A 115 -21.96 -2.52 -5.77
C VAL A 115 -21.84 -1.20 -6.55
N VAL A 116 -22.19 -0.09 -5.91
CA VAL A 116 -22.27 1.24 -6.56
C VAL A 116 -21.32 2.24 -5.91
N PRO A 117 -20.75 3.20 -6.67
CA PRO A 117 -19.87 4.22 -6.11
C PRO A 117 -20.66 5.17 -5.19
N THR A 118 -20.01 5.56 -4.08
CA THR A 118 -20.58 6.47 -3.07
C THR A 118 -19.79 7.77 -2.93
N GLY A 119 -18.54 7.80 -3.37
CA GLY A 119 -17.69 8.98 -3.31
C GLY A 119 -16.32 8.69 -3.90
N CYS A 120 -15.58 9.76 -4.20
CA CYS A 120 -14.21 9.68 -4.70
C CYS A 120 -13.37 10.74 -3.99
N THR A 121 -12.20 10.35 -3.52
CA THR A 121 -11.24 11.23 -2.84
C THR A 121 -9.92 11.22 -3.58
N PRO A 122 -9.43 12.36 -4.07
CA PRO A 122 -8.07 12.46 -4.59
C PRO A 122 -7.07 12.37 -3.43
N ARG A 123 -6.05 11.54 -3.60
CA ARG A 123 -4.96 11.33 -2.66
C ARG A 123 -3.64 11.76 -3.30
N ALA A 124 -3.10 12.87 -2.88
CA ALA A 124 -1.80 13.36 -3.33
C ALA A 124 -0.65 12.75 -2.52
N SER A 125 0.60 12.98 -2.97
CA SER A 125 1.80 12.60 -2.21
C SER A 125 1.73 13.08 -0.77
N GLY A 126 2.04 12.20 0.18
CA GLY A 126 1.90 12.39 1.63
C GLY A 126 0.55 11.93 2.22
N ALA A 127 -0.49 11.79 1.38
CA ALA A 127 -1.79 11.30 1.88
C ALA A 127 -1.75 9.81 2.22
N THR A 128 -2.47 9.42 3.27
CA THR A 128 -2.65 8.04 3.70
C THR A 128 -4.12 7.62 3.69
N SER A 129 -4.37 6.33 3.60
CA SER A 129 -5.66 5.68 3.80
C SER A 129 -5.45 4.33 4.49
N HIS A 130 -6.43 3.84 5.20
CA HIS A 130 -6.34 2.55 5.89
C HIS A 130 -7.72 1.93 6.08
N ALA A 131 -7.76 0.63 6.25
CA ALA A 131 -8.98 -0.11 6.55
C ALA A 131 -8.69 -1.31 7.47
N PRO A 132 -9.61 -1.67 8.36
CA PRO A 132 -9.57 -2.95 9.06
C PRO A 132 -9.78 -4.12 8.07
N ALA A 133 -9.70 -5.36 8.57
CA ALA A 133 -10.12 -6.54 7.82
C ALA A 133 -11.64 -6.52 7.68
N ASP A 134 -12.16 -5.82 6.67
CA ASP A 134 -13.58 -5.67 6.43
C ASP A 134 -13.88 -5.72 4.92
N ARG A 135 -14.66 -6.72 4.51
CA ARG A 135 -15.10 -6.88 3.12
C ARG A 135 -16.05 -5.77 2.66
N HIS A 136 -16.72 -5.10 3.60
CA HIS A 136 -17.67 -4.01 3.31
C HIS A 136 -17.00 -2.65 3.17
N CYS A 137 -15.73 -2.51 3.54
CA CYS A 137 -14.90 -1.36 3.21
C CYS A 137 -14.45 -1.45 1.74
N ILE A 138 -15.40 -1.24 0.82
CA ILE A 138 -15.20 -1.48 -0.62
C ILE A 138 -14.66 -0.24 -1.29
N HIS A 139 -13.55 -0.39 -2.01
CA HIS A 139 -12.95 0.71 -2.75
C HIS A 139 -12.25 0.28 -4.05
N ARG A 140 -11.82 1.26 -4.83
CA ARG A 140 -10.94 1.16 -5.99
C ARG A 140 -9.88 2.25 -5.90
N ILE A 141 -8.64 1.92 -6.20
CA ILE A 141 -7.56 2.88 -6.40
C ILE A 141 -7.29 2.99 -7.89
N ALA A 142 -7.16 4.21 -8.41
CA ALA A 142 -6.90 4.45 -9.82
C ALA A 142 -5.92 5.62 -10.03
N ASN A 143 -5.00 5.47 -10.97
CA ASN A 143 -4.23 6.60 -11.46
C ASN A 143 -5.01 7.28 -12.61
N LEU A 144 -5.72 8.35 -12.28
CA LEU A 144 -6.45 9.17 -13.25
C LEU A 144 -5.64 10.41 -13.69
N GLY A 145 -4.37 10.48 -13.29
CA GLY A 145 -3.43 11.53 -13.69
C GLY A 145 -2.76 11.25 -15.04
N THR A 146 -1.84 12.13 -15.40
CA THR A 146 -1.03 12.05 -16.64
C THR A 146 0.37 11.52 -16.40
N GLU A 147 0.80 11.42 -15.14
CA GLU A 147 2.12 10.97 -14.72
C GLU A 147 2.03 9.64 -13.95
N GLU A 148 3.14 8.94 -13.87
CA GLU A 148 3.27 7.75 -13.03
C GLU A 148 3.09 8.09 -11.56
N ALA A 149 2.33 7.28 -10.84
CA ALA A 149 2.18 7.37 -9.39
C ALA A 149 2.78 6.16 -8.69
N VAL A 150 3.25 6.37 -7.46
CA VAL A 150 3.79 5.32 -6.59
C VAL A 150 3.13 5.41 -5.23
N SER A 151 2.62 4.29 -4.74
CA SER A 151 2.08 4.15 -3.40
C SER A 151 2.79 3.06 -2.61
N ILE A 152 2.88 3.24 -1.30
CA ILE A 152 3.37 2.22 -0.36
C ILE A 152 2.15 1.60 0.28
N HIS A 153 2.07 0.27 0.26
CA HIS A 153 0.98 -0.48 0.89
C HIS A 153 1.53 -1.46 1.92
N VAL A 154 0.83 -1.58 3.04
CA VAL A 154 1.09 -2.59 4.06
C VAL A 154 -0.18 -3.42 4.21
N TYR A 155 -0.05 -4.72 4.04
CA TYR A 155 -1.15 -5.67 4.17
C TYR A 155 -0.87 -6.63 5.33
N GLY A 156 -1.87 -6.88 6.16
CA GLY A 156 -1.79 -7.78 7.31
C GLY A 156 -1.82 -9.26 6.92
N VAL A 157 -1.01 -9.63 5.94
CA VAL A 157 -0.86 -11.00 5.45
C VAL A 157 0.54 -11.16 4.86
N ASP A 158 1.08 -12.37 5.00
CA ASP A 158 2.33 -12.77 4.37
C ASP A 158 2.26 -12.64 2.84
N PHE A 159 3.36 -12.19 2.22
CA PHE A 159 3.42 -11.96 0.78
C PHE A 159 3.12 -13.19 -0.06
N ASP A 160 3.51 -14.38 0.40
CA ASP A 160 3.24 -15.65 -0.29
C ASP A 160 1.73 -15.96 -0.39
N ARG A 161 0.90 -15.29 0.42
CA ARG A 161 -0.56 -15.43 0.45
C ARG A 161 -1.31 -14.31 -0.26
N PHE A 162 -0.62 -13.41 -0.97
CA PHE A 162 -1.24 -12.24 -1.62
C PHE A 162 -2.31 -12.61 -2.65
N GLY A 163 -2.17 -13.73 -3.37
CA GLY A 163 -3.12 -14.15 -4.40
C GLY A 163 -4.56 -14.28 -3.89
N GLU A 164 -4.75 -14.89 -2.73
CA GLU A 164 -6.07 -15.19 -2.17
C GLU A 164 -6.35 -14.49 -0.83
N GLY A 165 -5.29 -14.00 -0.16
CA GLY A 165 -5.35 -13.51 1.21
C GLY A 165 -5.69 -12.04 1.37
N VAL A 166 -5.61 -11.22 0.33
CA VAL A 166 -5.71 -9.76 0.45
C VAL A 166 -7.12 -9.26 0.17
N ASN A 167 -7.66 -9.55 -1.01
CA ASN A 167 -8.85 -8.89 -1.52
C ASN A 167 -10.05 -9.80 -1.69
N GLU A 168 -11.23 -9.27 -1.40
CA GLU A 168 -12.52 -9.74 -1.91
C GLU A 168 -12.89 -8.84 -3.09
N VAL A 169 -12.97 -9.40 -4.31
CA VAL A 169 -13.24 -8.63 -5.54
C VAL A 169 -14.72 -8.65 -5.86
N TYR A 170 -15.26 -7.49 -6.25
CA TYR A 170 -16.66 -7.28 -6.60
C TYR A 170 -16.80 -6.91 -8.08
N ALA A 171 -17.86 -7.42 -8.71
CA ALA A 171 -18.31 -6.90 -10.00
C ALA A 171 -18.97 -5.53 -9.78
N ALA A 172 -18.53 -4.50 -10.53
CA ALA A 172 -19.03 -3.14 -10.47
C ALA A 172 -18.90 -2.47 -11.84
#